data_f8f5d51ef8256fc71845ceee3a2478ed
#
_entry.id   f8f5d51ef8256fc71845ceee3a2478ed
#
_cell.length_a   1.000
_cell.length_b   1.000
_cell.length_c   1.000
_cell.angle_alpha   90.00
_cell.angle_beta   90.00
_cell.angle_gamma   90.00
#
_symmetry.space_group_name_H-M   'P 1'
#
loop_
_entity.id
_entity.type
_entity.pdbx_description
1 polymer ?
#
loop_
_entity_poly.entity_id
_entity_poly.type
_entity_poly.pdbx_seq_one_letter_code
_entity_poly.pdbx_strand_id
1 'polypeptide(L)'
;LMLTEDGGRVVQPHPQFRMVATGNTVGQGDEYGMYQGARPQSMAMIDRFTIWVNVPYLDKKQRDDLLKSKVPLLKDNQREQLNQYVGEHLEAFTTSKVLQPISPRGMLSLGDTIVNFCTLFNNKDAVNEALEAVILDRCTQQDRAVLKGIVNRIFS
;
A
#
# COMPACT_ATOMS: atom_id res chain seq x y z
N LEU A 1 -32.69 -5.50 1.30
CA LEU A 1 -31.64 -6.44 1.63
C LEU A 1 -32.27 -7.68 2.24
N MET A 2 -31.96 -8.85 1.72
CA MET A 2 -32.38 -10.13 2.30
C MET A 2 -31.22 -10.71 3.12
N LEU A 3 -31.47 -10.98 4.39
CA LEU A 3 -30.49 -11.59 5.30
C LEU A 3 -30.70 -13.10 5.29
N THR A 4 -29.98 -13.81 4.44
CA THR A 4 -30.10 -15.27 4.28
C THR A 4 -29.76 -16.03 5.56
N GLU A 5 -28.81 -15.50 6.34
CA GLU A 5 -28.36 -16.06 7.62
C GLU A 5 -29.37 -15.85 8.76
N ASP A 6 -30.37 -14.97 8.58
CA ASP A 6 -31.42 -14.67 9.55
C ASP A 6 -32.79 -15.09 8.97
N GLY A 7 -32.89 -16.35 8.54
CA GLY A 7 -34.14 -16.94 8.05
C GLY A 7 -34.75 -16.26 6.83
N GLY A 8 -33.96 -15.51 6.07
CA GLY A 8 -34.43 -14.78 4.89
C GLY A 8 -35.17 -13.47 5.19
N ARG A 9 -34.97 -12.90 6.38
CA ARG A 9 -35.59 -11.62 6.77
C ARG A 9 -35.24 -10.52 5.78
N VAL A 10 -36.27 -9.82 5.29
CA VAL A 10 -36.10 -8.68 4.41
C VAL A 10 -36.01 -7.39 5.21
N VAL A 11 -34.89 -6.69 5.08
CA VAL A 11 -34.67 -5.37 5.70
C VAL A 11 -34.87 -4.29 4.64
N GLN A 12 -35.81 -3.39 4.89
CA GLN A 12 -36.00 -2.22 4.06
C GLN A 12 -34.98 -1.16 4.41
N PRO A 13 -34.22 -0.63 3.42
CA PRO A 13 -33.25 0.42 3.70
C PRO A 13 -33.96 1.73 4.04
N HIS A 14 -33.34 2.52 4.92
CA HIS A 14 -33.78 3.88 5.19
C HIS A 14 -33.71 4.72 3.89
N PRO A 15 -34.60 5.70 3.65
CA PRO A 15 -34.59 6.54 2.44
C PRO A 15 -33.28 7.26 2.18
N GLN A 16 -32.52 7.57 3.25
CA GLN A 16 -31.19 8.17 3.16
C GLN A 16 -30.03 7.16 3.18
N PHE A 17 -30.34 5.86 3.08
CA PHE A 17 -29.29 4.84 3.02
C PHE A 17 -28.40 5.05 1.80
N ARG A 18 -27.09 4.94 2.02
CA ARG A 18 -26.08 4.97 0.96
C ARG A 18 -25.16 3.78 1.14
N MET A 19 -24.73 3.21 0.03
CA MET A 19 -23.77 2.12 0.01
C MET A 19 -22.48 2.60 -0.62
N VAL A 20 -21.37 2.38 0.08
CA VAL A 20 -20.01 2.65 -0.41
C VAL A 20 -19.25 1.34 -0.39
N ALA A 21 -18.54 1.04 -1.46
CA ALA A 21 -17.65 -0.12 -1.56
C ALA A 21 -16.25 0.33 -1.93
N THR A 22 -15.27 -0.42 -1.49
CA THR A 22 -13.86 -0.25 -1.90
C THR A 22 -13.37 -1.53 -2.55
N GLY A 23 -12.50 -1.42 -3.53
CA GLY A 23 -11.91 -2.55 -4.21
C GLY A 23 -10.54 -2.19 -4.77
N ASN A 24 -9.69 -3.19 -4.91
CA ASN A 24 -8.35 -3.04 -5.50
C ASN A 24 -8.36 -3.23 -7.02
N THR A 25 -9.50 -3.65 -7.57
CA THR A 25 -9.71 -3.83 -9.00
C THR A 25 -11.00 -3.11 -9.39
N VAL A 26 -11.14 -2.74 -10.66
CA VAL A 26 -12.38 -2.14 -11.18
C VAL A 26 -13.51 -3.17 -11.39
N GLY A 27 -13.50 -4.27 -10.65
CA GLY A 27 -14.51 -5.31 -10.74
C GLY A 27 -14.26 -6.34 -11.85
N GLN A 28 -13.18 -6.20 -12.63
CA GLN A 28 -12.85 -7.11 -13.74
C GLN A 28 -12.01 -8.33 -13.30
N GLY A 29 -11.73 -8.46 -12.00
CA GLY A 29 -10.85 -9.49 -11.47
C GLY A 29 -9.39 -9.07 -11.46
N ASP A 30 -8.51 -10.04 -11.27
CA ASP A 30 -7.07 -9.80 -11.15
C ASP A 30 -6.34 -10.28 -12.41
N GLU A 31 -6.22 -9.41 -13.41
CA GLU A 31 -5.52 -9.73 -14.67
C GLU A 31 -4.01 -9.98 -14.48
N TYR A 32 -3.44 -9.46 -13.39
CA TYR A 32 -2.00 -9.52 -13.12
C TYR A 32 -1.61 -10.49 -11.99
N GLY A 33 -2.56 -11.23 -11.40
CA GLY A 33 -2.29 -12.18 -10.33
C GLY A 33 -1.89 -11.58 -8.98
N MET A 34 -2.02 -10.26 -8.81
CA MET A 34 -1.64 -9.54 -7.58
C MET A 34 -2.65 -9.69 -6.45
N TYR A 35 -3.90 -9.96 -6.78
CA TYR A 35 -5.03 -10.03 -5.84
C TYR A 35 -5.78 -11.35 -6.01
N GLN A 36 -5.11 -12.47 -5.79
CA GLN A 36 -5.58 -13.85 -6.05
C GLN A 36 -6.93 -14.24 -5.39
N GLY A 37 -7.64 -13.35 -4.80
CA GLY A 37 -8.99 -13.56 -4.27
C GLY A 37 -10.04 -12.68 -4.93
N ALA A 38 -9.62 -11.78 -5.82
CA ALA A 38 -10.52 -10.86 -6.51
C ALA A 38 -11.24 -11.58 -7.65
N ARG A 39 -12.47 -12.02 -7.40
CA ARG A 39 -13.33 -12.60 -8.44
C ARG A 39 -13.92 -11.49 -9.30
N PRO A 40 -14.04 -11.71 -10.63
CA PRO A 40 -14.78 -10.80 -11.48
C PRO A 40 -16.18 -10.57 -10.95
N GLN A 41 -16.58 -9.31 -10.85
CA GLN A 41 -17.94 -8.95 -10.47
C GLN A 41 -18.84 -8.99 -11.71
N SER A 42 -20.11 -9.34 -11.54
CA SER A 42 -21.05 -9.27 -12.66
C SER A 42 -21.25 -7.81 -13.10
N MET A 43 -21.43 -7.58 -14.40
CA MET A 43 -21.75 -6.25 -14.93
C MET A 43 -22.95 -5.64 -14.23
N ALA A 44 -23.98 -6.45 -13.94
CA ALA A 44 -25.16 -6.00 -13.20
C ALA A 44 -24.85 -5.52 -11.76
N MET A 45 -23.78 -6.01 -11.13
CA MET A 45 -23.31 -5.51 -9.83
C MET A 45 -22.55 -4.21 -9.99
N ILE A 46 -21.70 -4.12 -11.01
CA ILE A 46 -20.92 -2.93 -11.34
C ILE A 46 -21.84 -1.76 -11.65
N ASP A 47 -22.87 -1.96 -12.46
CA ASP A 47 -23.84 -0.94 -12.87
C ASP A 47 -24.68 -0.37 -11.71
N ARG A 48 -24.73 -1.06 -10.57
CA ARG A 48 -25.40 -0.53 -9.38
C ARG A 48 -24.63 0.58 -8.67
N PHE A 49 -23.32 0.71 -8.94
CA PHE A 49 -22.51 1.79 -8.42
C PHE A 49 -22.42 2.91 -9.47
N THR A 50 -23.18 3.97 -9.27
CA THR A 50 -23.28 5.08 -10.22
C THR A 50 -22.08 6.03 -10.20
N ILE A 51 -21.33 6.04 -9.10
CA ILE A 51 -20.17 6.93 -8.92
C ILE A 51 -18.93 6.07 -8.62
N TRP A 52 -17.91 6.25 -9.44
CA TRP A 52 -16.62 5.60 -9.30
C TRP A 52 -15.55 6.65 -9.02
N VAL A 53 -14.77 6.42 -8.00
CA VAL A 53 -13.67 7.30 -7.61
C VAL A 53 -12.37 6.51 -7.62
N ASN A 54 -11.43 6.92 -8.44
CA ASN A 54 -10.09 6.40 -8.39
C ASN A 54 -9.30 7.13 -7.29
N VAL A 55 -8.73 6.37 -6.37
CA VAL A 55 -7.87 6.89 -5.30
C VAL A 55 -6.41 6.65 -5.70
N PRO A 56 -5.69 7.70 -6.12
CA PRO A 56 -4.29 7.57 -6.53
C PRO A 56 -3.39 7.30 -5.33
N TYR A 57 -2.15 6.88 -5.60
CA TYR A 57 -1.11 6.83 -4.58
C TYR A 57 -0.82 8.23 -4.03
N LEU A 58 -0.40 8.29 -2.75
CA LEU A 58 -0.04 9.54 -2.10
C LEU A 58 1.11 10.23 -2.84
N ASP A 59 0.99 11.54 -3.03
CA ASP A 59 2.08 12.37 -3.54
C ASP A 59 3.20 12.56 -2.50
N LYS A 60 4.32 13.18 -2.92
CA LYS A 60 5.50 13.39 -2.04
C LYS A 60 5.14 14.14 -0.76
N LYS A 61 4.28 15.17 -0.86
CA LYS A 61 3.89 16.01 0.27
C LYS A 61 3.00 15.22 1.24
N GLN A 62 2.00 14.53 0.71
CA GLN A 62 1.10 13.71 1.50
C GLN A 62 1.84 12.59 2.24
N ARG A 63 2.83 11.97 1.61
CA ARG A 63 3.69 10.96 2.26
C ARG A 63 4.52 11.56 3.39
N ASP A 64 5.11 12.76 3.18
CA ASP A 64 5.89 13.45 4.19
C ASP A 64 5.03 13.84 5.40
N ASP A 65 3.86 14.44 5.15
CA ASP A 65 2.90 14.81 6.20
C ASP A 65 2.43 13.59 7.00
N LEU A 66 2.18 12.48 6.32
CA LEU A 66 1.78 11.22 6.95
C LEU A 66 2.90 10.64 7.82
N LEU A 67 4.14 10.61 7.33
CA LEU A 67 5.31 10.14 8.08
C LEU A 67 5.56 11.02 9.32
N LYS A 68 5.50 12.35 9.18
CA LYS A 68 5.62 13.29 10.31
C LYS A 68 4.57 13.04 11.39
N SER A 69 3.33 12.81 10.98
CA SER A 69 2.22 12.60 11.89
C SER A 69 2.26 11.25 12.60
N LYS A 70 2.67 10.18 11.90
CA LYS A 70 2.54 8.80 12.39
C LYS A 70 3.83 8.20 12.91
N VAL A 71 4.99 8.70 12.43
CA VAL A 71 6.32 8.25 12.85
C VAL A 71 7.16 9.45 13.29
N PRO A 72 6.77 10.15 14.35
CA PRO A 72 7.38 11.42 14.75
C PRO A 72 8.85 11.29 15.21
N LEU A 73 9.30 10.10 15.56
CA LEU A 73 10.67 9.83 15.97
C LEU A 73 11.62 9.58 14.79
N LEU A 74 11.10 9.49 13.57
CA LEU A 74 11.92 9.36 12.37
C LEU A 74 12.66 10.67 12.08
N LYS A 75 13.99 10.62 11.99
CA LYS A 75 14.81 11.80 11.73
C LYS A 75 14.50 12.41 10.37
N ASP A 76 14.67 13.71 10.23
CA ASP A 76 14.30 14.44 9.01
C ASP A 76 15.01 13.89 7.76
N ASN A 77 16.31 13.59 7.84
CA ASN A 77 17.04 13.00 6.74
C ASN A 77 16.55 11.60 6.38
N GLN A 78 16.26 10.77 7.37
CA GLN A 78 15.70 9.42 7.16
C GLN A 78 14.31 9.48 6.54
N ARG A 79 13.49 10.46 6.96
CA ARG A 79 12.15 10.68 6.40
C ARG A 79 12.23 11.11 4.94
N GLU A 80 13.14 11.99 4.60
CA GLU A 80 13.33 12.43 3.21
C GLU A 80 13.80 11.27 2.32
N GLN A 81 14.80 10.51 2.76
CA GLN A 81 15.30 9.32 2.06
C GLN A 81 14.20 8.26 1.90
N LEU A 82 13.43 7.99 2.97
CA LEU A 82 12.31 7.05 2.90
C LEU A 82 11.22 7.54 1.93
N ASN A 83 10.89 8.82 1.97
CA ASN A 83 9.91 9.40 1.04
C ASN A 83 10.38 9.31 -0.42
N GLN A 84 11.67 9.55 -0.67
CA GLN A 84 12.27 9.38 -1.99
C GLN A 84 12.20 7.91 -2.44
N TYR A 85 12.62 6.98 -1.57
CA TYR A 85 12.53 5.54 -1.85
C TYR A 85 11.12 5.09 -2.23
N VAL A 86 10.11 5.52 -1.46
CA VAL A 86 8.71 5.18 -1.74
C VAL A 86 8.28 5.75 -3.09
N GLY A 87 8.70 6.96 -3.43
CA GLY A 87 8.42 7.57 -4.73
C GLY A 87 8.99 6.75 -5.89
N GLU A 88 10.26 6.38 -5.80
CA GLU A 88 10.93 5.60 -6.85
C GLU A 88 10.41 4.14 -6.94
N HIS A 89 10.05 3.55 -5.80
CA HIS A 89 9.39 2.23 -5.78
C HIS A 89 8.03 2.28 -6.51
N LEU A 90 7.20 3.29 -6.24
CA LEU A 90 5.92 3.47 -6.92
C LEU A 90 6.09 3.75 -8.42
N GLU A 91 7.12 4.50 -8.82
CA GLU A 91 7.47 4.71 -10.22
C GLU A 91 7.90 3.39 -10.89
N ALA A 92 8.73 2.59 -10.22
CA ALA A 92 9.10 1.28 -10.72
C ALA A 92 7.89 0.35 -10.89
N PHE A 93 6.92 0.43 -9.97
CA PHE A 93 5.66 -0.31 -10.09
C PHE A 93 4.81 0.20 -11.27
N THR A 94 4.60 1.50 -11.41
CA THR A 94 3.77 2.07 -12.49
C THR A 94 4.39 1.85 -13.88
N THR A 95 5.71 1.68 -13.94
CA THR A 95 6.44 1.32 -15.17
C THR A 95 6.64 -0.19 -15.33
N SER A 96 5.93 -1.01 -14.55
CA SER A 96 5.96 -2.48 -14.60
C SER A 96 7.36 -3.11 -14.42
N LYS A 97 8.29 -2.40 -13.76
CA LYS A 97 9.62 -2.92 -13.40
C LYS A 97 9.58 -3.78 -12.15
N VAL A 98 8.62 -3.53 -11.26
CA VAL A 98 8.30 -4.36 -10.09
C VAL A 98 6.83 -4.70 -10.08
N LEU A 99 6.49 -5.86 -9.52
CA LEU A 99 5.12 -6.39 -9.51
C LEU A 99 4.30 -5.88 -8.31
N GLN A 100 4.95 -5.49 -7.23
CA GLN A 100 4.26 -5.11 -6.01
C GLN A 100 4.47 -3.64 -5.65
N PRO A 101 3.38 -2.86 -5.46
CA PRO A 101 3.50 -1.50 -4.98
C PRO A 101 3.77 -1.47 -3.48
N ILE A 102 4.39 -0.40 -3.01
CA ILE A 102 4.44 -0.10 -1.58
C ILE A 102 3.19 0.68 -1.17
N SER A 103 2.44 0.13 -0.21
CA SER A 103 1.26 0.81 0.34
C SER A 103 1.65 1.85 1.39
N PRO A 104 0.74 2.82 1.72
CA PRO A 104 0.95 3.72 2.85
C PRO A 104 1.22 2.99 4.18
N ARG A 105 0.58 1.84 4.39
CA ARG A 105 0.85 0.98 5.56
C ARG A 105 2.27 0.42 5.53
N GLY A 106 2.73 -0.06 4.37
CA GLY A 106 4.12 -0.55 4.21
C GLY A 106 5.15 0.55 4.45
N MET A 107 4.88 1.77 3.97
CA MET A 107 5.73 2.93 4.23
C MET A 107 5.80 3.27 5.73
N LEU A 108 4.69 3.28 6.44
CA LEU A 108 4.66 3.52 7.89
C LEU A 108 5.37 2.41 8.66
N SER A 109 5.11 1.16 8.33
CA SER A 109 5.79 0.01 8.94
C SER A 109 7.31 0.08 8.76
N LEU A 110 7.77 0.50 7.57
CA LEU A 110 9.20 0.69 7.32
C LEU A 110 9.77 1.82 8.18
N GLY A 111 9.08 2.96 8.29
CA GLY A 111 9.49 4.08 9.15
C GLY A 111 9.58 3.68 10.62
N ASP A 112 8.59 2.99 11.16
CA ASP A 112 8.59 2.47 12.53
C ASP A 112 9.72 1.47 12.76
N THR A 113 10.00 0.59 11.80
CA THR A 113 11.08 -0.39 11.90
C THR A 113 12.45 0.28 11.90
N ILE A 114 12.65 1.32 11.07
CA ILE A 114 13.89 2.13 11.09
C ILE A 114 14.11 2.75 12.48
N VAL A 115 13.08 3.39 13.05
CA VAL A 115 13.16 3.99 14.38
C VAL A 115 13.50 2.93 15.44
N ASN A 116 12.81 1.79 15.42
CA ASN A 116 13.04 0.71 16.36
C ASN A 116 14.45 0.13 16.25
N PHE A 117 14.95 -0.11 15.05
CA PHE A 117 16.30 -0.65 14.85
C PHE A 117 17.39 0.34 15.27
N CYS A 118 17.21 1.63 14.98
CA CYS A 118 18.11 2.68 15.46
C CYS A 118 18.12 2.78 17.00
N THR A 119 16.96 2.66 17.63
CA THR A 119 16.79 2.92 19.07
C THR A 119 17.14 1.69 19.91
N LEU A 120 16.66 0.52 19.53
CA LEU A 120 16.77 -0.70 20.33
C LEU A 120 18.11 -1.42 20.10
N PHE A 121 18.64 -1.38 18.88
CA PHE A 121 19.84 -2.16 18.53
C PHE A 121 21.07 -1.28 18.32
N ASN A 122 20.94 0.06 18.43
CA ASN A 122 22.03 1.01 18.14
C ASN A 122 22.74 0.69 16.83
N ASN A 123 21.98 0.27 15.84
CA ASN A 123 22.48 -0.29 14.61
C ASN A 123 22.76 0.81 13.58
N LYS A 124 24.01 0.84 13.07
CA LYS A 124 24.41 1.80 12.05
C LYS A 124 23.76 1.52 10.70
N ASP A 125 23.39 0.26 10.43
CA ASP A 125 22.74 -0.20 9.21
C ASP A 125 21.23 -0.36 9.35
N ALA A 126 20.62 0.24 10.37
CA ALA A 126 19.19 0.11 10.70
C ALA A 126 18.25 0.33 9.50
N VAL A 127 18.60 1.24 8.60
CA VAL A 127 17.77 1.52 7.42
C VAL A 127 17.83 0.36 6.43
N ASN A 128 19.01 -0.16 6.14
CA ASN A 128 19.19 -1.28 5.21
C ASN A 128 18.53 -2.55 5.76
N GLU A 129 18.70 -2.84 7.04
CA GLU A 129 18.09 -4.00 7.69
C GLU A 129 16.55 -3.88 7.74
N ALA A 130 16.02 -2.68 8.01
CA ALA A 130 14.59 -2.44 7.96
C ALA A 130 14.03 -2.64 6.55
N LEU A 131 14.73 -2.17 5.51
CA LEU A 131 14.35 -2.38 4.12
C LEU A 131 14.38 -3.86 3.73
N GLU A 132 15.42 -4.60 4.15
CA GLU A 132 15.48 -6.04 3.94
C GLU A 132 14.25 -6.72 4.59
N ALA A 133 14.03 -6.53 5.89
CA ALA A 133 13.01 -7.21 6.67
C ALA A 133 11.57 -6.85 6.24
N VAL A 134 11.30 -5.58 5.94
CA VAL A 134 9.93 -5.10 5.67
C VAL A 134 9.55 -5.24 4.20
N ILE A 135 10.50 -5.10 3.29
CA ILE A 135 10.24 -5.03 1.85
C ILE A 135 10.91 -6.17 1.09
N LEU A 136 12.24 -6.26 1.14
CA LEU A 136 13.01 -7.06 0.19
C LEU A 136 12.84 -8.57 0.40
N ASP A 137 12.68 -9.02 1.64
CA ASP A 137 12.50 -10.45 1.94
C ASP A 137 11.15 -11.01 1.47
N ARG A 138 10.18 -10.14 1.15
CA ARG A 138 8.86 -10.52 0.62
C ARG A 138 8.77 -10.46 -0.90
N CYS A 139 9.80 -9.92 -1.54
CA CYS A 139 9.79 -9.69 -2.97
C CYS A 139 10.25 -10.91 -3.76
N THR A 140 9.82 -11.01 -5.02
CA THR A 140 10.42 -11.93 -5.98
C THR A 140 11.90 -11.57 -6.20
N GLN A 141 12.70 -12.50 -6.70
CA GLN A 141 14.12 -12.23 -6.98
C GLN A 141 14.30 -11.07 -7.98
N GLN A 142 13.40 -10.98 -8.96
CA GLN A 142 13.41 -9.91 -9.97
C GLN A 142 13.13 -8.55 -9.32
N ASP A 143 12.06 -8.42 -8.55
CA ASP A 143 11.70 -7.19 -7.85
C ASP A 143 12.79 -6.77 -6.87
N ARG A 144 13.35 -7.75 -6.12
CA ARG A 144 14.43 -7.53 -5.17
C ARG A 144 15.66 -6.89 -5.82
N ALA A 145 16.06 -7.34 -7.01
CA ALA A 145 17.21 -6.78 -7.71
C ALA A 145 16.99 -5.29 -8.07
N VAL A 146 15.80 -4.95 -8.58
CA VAL A 146 15.44 -3.57 -8.92
C VAL A 146 15.39 -2.69 -7.68
N LEU A 147 14.68 -3.14 -6.64
CA LEU A 147 14.51 -2.38 -5.40
C LEU A 147 15.83 -2.20 -4.65
N LYS A 148 16.70 -3.20 -4.65
CA LYS A 148 18.06 -3.10 -4.06
C LYS A 148 18.91 -2.06 -4.78
N GLY A 149 18.76 -1.90 -6.09
CA GLY A 149 19.40 -0.83 -6.86
C GLY A 149 18.93 0.57 -6.42
N ILE A 150 17.64 0.74 -6.11
CA ILE A 150 17.08 1.99 -5.59
C ILE A 150 17.64 2.26 -4.17
N VAL A 151 17.62 1.25 -3.30
CA VAL A 151 18.14 1.35 -1.93
C VAL A 151 19.61 1.79 -1.92
N ASN A 152 20.47 1.14 -2.69
CA ASN A 152 21.88 1.46 -2.75
C ASN A 152 22.16 2.89 -3.22
N ARG A 153 21.30 3.45 -4.07
CA ARG A 153 21.46 4.83 -4.56
C ARG A 153 21.01 5.88 -3.55
N ILE A 154 20.01 5.59 -2.73
CA ILE A 154 19.40 6.56 -1.81
C ILE A 154 20.08 6.52 -0.43
N PHE A 155 20.50 5.35 0.02
CA PHE A 155 20.99 5.12 1.38
C PHE A 155 22.48 4.81 1.47
N SER A 156 23.23 4.92 0.35
CA SER A 156 24.71 4.82 0.35
C SER A 156 25.39 6.05 0.93
#